data_0d61c52ff6b88c8ed2042ec16331fd40
#
_entry.id   0d61c52ff6b88c8ed2042ec16331fd40
#
_cell.length_a   1.000
_cell.length_b   1.000
_cell.length_c   1.000
_cell.angle_alpha   90.00
_cell.angle_beta   90.00
_cell.angle_gamma   90.00
#
_symmetry.space_group_name_H-M   'P 1'
#
loop_
_entity.id
_entity.type
_entity.pdbx_description
1 polymer ?
#
loop_
_entity_poly.entity_id
_entity_poly.type
_entity_poly.pdbx_seq_one_letter_code
_entity_poly.pdbx_strand_id
1 'polypeptide(L)'
;PARSMLSGLTPVKQPLVHQVSQKQAEERKPFVLPEPAGDNSYLISYLNQERGISRAVIDLFLKEGLIYESRHYHNVVFKGNDKNGVTRFASMRGVFDKQGKPFKCDVTGNDKNYGFNVVNENSTELVVFEAAIDLMSYADIFADYESNKLALGMLADAPLETFLREYPQITSIRFCLDGDEPGR
;
A
#
# COMPACT_ATOMS: atom_id res chain seq x y z
N PRO A 1 7.02 -24.90 80.48
CA PRO A 1 6.10 -24.42 79.43
C PRO A 1 6.82 -23.49 78.50
N ALA A 2 7.19 -24.01 77.34
CA ALA A 2 7.83 -23.24 76.33
C ALA A 2 6.84 -23.13 75.14
N ARG A 3 6.46 -21.91 74.83
CA ARG A 3 5.65 -21.57 73.65
C ARG A 3 6.55 -21.54 72.45
N SER A 4 6.22 -22.37 71.50
CA SER A 4 6.75 -22.30 70.13
C SER A 4 6.03 -21.21 69.34
N MET A 5 6.76 -20.25 68.83
CA MET A 5 6.31 -19.34 67.79
C MET A 5 6.95 -19.78 66.45
N LEU A 6 6.18 -20.18 65.53
CA LEU A 6 6.54 -20.23 64.09
C LEU A 6 5.46 -19.56 63.34
N SER A 7 5.71 -18.31 63.02
CA SER A 7 4.89 -17.48 62.15
C SER A 7 5.51 -17.39 60.75
N GLY A 8 4.69 -17.62 59.73
CA GLY A 8 4.78 -16.83 58.53
C GLY A 8 5.78 -17.25 57.46
N LEU A 9 5.48 -18.29 56.72
CA LEU A 9 5.97 -18.42 55.38
C LEU A 9 4.93 -17.80 54.39
N THR A 10 5.24 -16.61 53.92
CA THR A 10 4.50 -16.00 52.80
C THR A 10 4.78 -16.79 51.54
N PRO A 11 3.76 -17.13 50.71
CA PRO A 11 4.00 -17.81 49.46
C PRO A 11 4.66 -16.83 48.47
N VAL A 12 5.82 -17.23 47.97
CA VAL A 12 6.51 -16.56 46.86
C VAL A 12 5.61 -16.62 45.67
N LYS A 13 5.15 -15.46 45.20
CA LYS A 13 4.46 -15.32 43.91
C LYS A 13 5.41 -15.76 42.79
N GLN A 14 5.09 -16.86 42.14
CA GLN A 14 5.74 -17.26 40.90
C GLN A 14 5.54 -16.16 39.86
N PRO A 15 6.56 -15.78 39.04
CA PRO A 15 6.39 -14.86 37.97
C PRO A 15 5.45 -15.46 36.91
N LEU A 16 4.43 -14.69 36.54
CA LEU A 16 3.55 -14.99 35.43
C LEU A 16 4.41 -15.10 34.16
N VAL A 17 4.64 -16.33 33.74
CA VAL A 17 5.17 -16.62 32.40
C VAL A 17 4.10 -16.12 31.44
N HIS A 18 4.38 -15.00 30.77
CA HIS A 18 3.63 -14.57 29.61
C HIS A 18 3.69 -15.70 28.58
N GLN A 19 2.60 -16.42 28.45
CA GLN A 19 2.38 -17.26 27.29
C GLN A 19 2.36 -16.33 26.07
N VAL A 20 3.48 -16.26 25.38
CA VAL A 20 3.54 -15.76 24.03
C VAL A 20 2.63 -16.69 23.24
N SER A 21 1.41 -16.22 22.96
CA SER A 21 0.51 -16.91 22.05
C SER A 21 1.26 -17.05 20.73
N GLN A 22 1.61 -18.29 20.40
CA GLN A 22 2.03 -18.66 19.07
C GLN A 22 0.87 -18.29 18.15
N LYS A 23 0.94 -17.10 17.53
CA LYS A 23 0.15 -16.80 16.36
C LYS A 23 0.43 -17.93 15.38
N GLN A 24 -0.54 -18.80 15.19
CA GLN A 24 -0.52 -19.79 14.11
C GLN A 24 -0.12 -19.02 12.85
N ALA A 25 0.93 -19.49 12.19
CA ALA A 25 1.33 -18.97 10.89
C ALA A 25 0.15 -19.26 9.96
N GLU A 26 -0.71 -18.26 9.74
CA GLU A 26 -1.74 -18.35 8.71
C GLU A 26 -1.02 -18.68 7.41
N GLU A 27 -1.39 -19.78 6.78
CA GLU A 27 -0.88 -20.14 5.46
C GLU A 27 -1.11 -18.96 4.54
N ARG A 28 -0.04 -18.25 4.17
CA ARG A 28 -0.12 -17.08 3.30
C ARG A 28 -0.66 -17.55 1.96
N LYS A 29 -1.85 -17.10 1.62
CA LYS A 29 -2.42 -17.35 0.29
C LYS A 29 -1.45 -16.84 -0.77
N PRO A 30 -1.26 -17.56 -1.87
CA PRO A 30 -0.35 -17.13 -2.93
C PRO A 30 -0.80 -15.77 -3.49
N PHE A 31 0.17 -14.90 -3.75
CA PHE A 31 -0.09 -13.64 -4.43
C PHE A 31 -0.26 -13.91 -5.93
N VAL A 32 -1.46 -13.71 -6.43
CA VAL A 32 -1.80 -13.88 -7.84
C VAL A 32 -2.47 -12.63 -8.34
N LEU A 33 -1.89 -11.99 -9.34
CA LEU A 33 -2.46 -10.80 -9.97
C LEU A 33 -3.76 -11.14 -10.69
N PRO A 34 -4.77 -10.25 -10.66
CA PRO A 34 -5.96 -10.39 -11.47
C PRO A 34 -5.61 -10.49 -12.96
N GLU A 35 -6.33 -11.36 -13.67
CA GLU A 35 -6.14 -11.53 -15.10
C GLU A 35 -6.44 -10.22 -15.84
N PRO A 36 -5.57 -9.74 -16.76
CA PRO A 36 -5.82 -8.51 -17.50
C PRO A 36 -6.97 -8.67 -18.49
N ALA A 37 -7.71 -7.59 -18.69
CA ALA A 37 -8.72 -7.48 -19.75
C ALA A 37 -8.07 -7.43 -21.14
N GLY A 38 -8.88 -7.60 -22.19
CA GLY A 38 -8.41 -7.48 -23.57
C GLY A 38 -8.09 -6.03 -23.99
N ASP A 39 -8.67 -5.05 -23.30
CA ASP A 39 -8.40 -3.63 -23.45
C ASP A 39 -8.53 -2.92 -22.10
N ASN A 40 -8.34 -1.59 -22.07
CA ASN A 40 -8.41 -0.77 -20.86
C ASN A 40 -9.50 0.32 -20.96
N SER A 41 -10.58 0.08 -21.70
CA SER A 41 -11.58 1.10 -22.04
C SER A 41 -12.30 1.64 -20.80
N TYR A 42 -12.72 0.77 -19.89
CA TYR A 42 -13.41 1.19 -18.66
C TYR A 42 -12.47 1.88 -17.68
N LEU A 43 -11.23 1.38 -17.54
CA LEU A 43 -10.18 2.03 -16.76
C LEU A 43 -9.93 3.45 -17.24
N ILE A 44 -9.75 3.63 -18.57
CA ILE A 44 -9.49 4.93 -19.17
C ILE A 44 -10.67 5.87 -18.97
N SER A 45 -11.90 5.41 -19.22
CA SER A 45 -13.10 6.20 -19.00
C SER A 45 -13.21 6.65 -17.55
N TYR A 46 -13.03 5.75 -16.60
CA TYR A 46 -13.11 6.05 -15.17
C TYR A 46 -12.05 7.06 -14.74
N LEU A 47 -10.77 6.81 -15.05
CA LEU A 47 -9.69 7.71 -14.61
C LEU A 47 -9.77 9.07 -15.28
N ASN A 48 -10.19 9.13 -16.55
CA ASN A 48 -10.28 10.40 -17.28
C ASN A 48 -11.58 11.17 -16.95
N GLN A 49 -12.74 10.53 -17.06
CA GLN A 49 -14.02 11.24 -16.97
C GLN A 49 -14.49 11.45 -15.54
N GLU A 50 -14.25 10.47 -14.65
CA GLU A 50 -14.72 10.56 -13.26
C GLU A 50 -13.65 11.09 -12.31
N ARG A 51 -12.36 10.82 -12.58
CA ARG A 51 -11.25 11.24 -11.72
C ARG A 51 -10.50 12.45 -12.28
N GLY A 52 -10.76 12.86 -13.51
CA GLY A 52 -10.20 14.05 -14.14
C GLY A 52 -8.72 13.93 -14.54
N ILE A 53 -8.15 12.72 -14.52
CA ILE A 53 -6.74 12.50 -14.88
C ILE A 53 -6.60 12.55 -16.40
N SER A 54 -5.62 13.29 -16.90
CA SER A 54 -5.40 13.43 -18.33
C SER A 54 -5.09 12.11 -19.02
N ARG A 55 -5.49 11.99 -20.26
CA ARG A 55 -5.20 10.80 -21.07
C ARG A 55 -3.70 10.53 -21.19
N ALA A 56 -2.89 11.58 -21.25
CA ALA A 56 -1.44 11.47 -21.36
C ALA A 56 -0.82 10.74 -20.17
N VAL A 57 -1.24 11.09 -18.94
CA VAL A 57 -0.79 10.42 -17.72
C VAL A 57 -1.29 8.99 -17.67
N ILE A 58 -2.56 8.74 -17.99
CA ILE A 58 -3.11 7.38 -18.01
C ILE A 58 -2.31 6.49 -18.98
N ASP A 59 -2.06 6.97 -20.21
CA ASP A 59 -1.29 6.22 -21.21
C ASP A 59 0.14 5.97 -20.79
N LEU A 60 0.78 6.91 -20.08
CA LEU A 60 2.11 6.72 -19.50
C LEU A 60 2.11 5.57 -18.48
N PHE A 61 1.19 5.58 -17.52
CA PHE A 61 1.10 4.54 -16.48
C PHE A 61 0.74 3.16 -17.05
N LEU A 62 -0.09 3.11 -18.11
CA LEU A 62 -0.39 1.88 -18.85
C LEU A 62 0.85 1.37 -19.58
N LYS A 63 1.59 2.24 -20.27
CA LYS A 63 2.81 1.89 -21.01
C LYS A 63 3.90 1.36 -20.10
N GLU A 64 4.09 1.97 -18.94
CA GLU A 64 5.04 1.51 -17.91
C GLU A 64 4.53 0.25 -17.19
N GLY A 65 3.33 -0.22 -17.51
CA GLY A 65 2.73 -1.40 -16.92
C GLY A 65 2.46 -1.28 -15.43
N LEU A 66 2.30 -0.07 -14.92
CA LEU A 66 2.01 0.21 -13.50
C LEU A 66 0.54 0.01 -13.16
N ILE A 67 -0.33 0.20 -14.15
CA ILE A 67 -1.77 -0.01 -14.03
C ILE A 67 -2.28 -0.86 -15.19
N TYR A 68 -3.40 -1.52 -14.97
CA TYR A 68 -4.16 -2.20 -16.03
C TYR A 68 -5.60 -2.45 -15.60
N GLU A 69 -6.48 -2.80 -16.54
CA GLU A 69 -7.85 -3.20 -16.27
C GLU A 69 -7.94 -4.70 -16.04
N SER A 70 -8.61 -5.12 -14.96
CA SER A 70 -8.84 -6.55 -14.71
C SER A 70 -9.96 -7.10 -15.58
N ARG A 71 -9.82 -8.33 -16.06
CA ARG A 71 -10.81 -9.01 -16.91
C ARG A 71 -12.16 -9.18 -16.21
N HIS A 72 -12.12 -9.54 -14.94
CA HIS A 72 -13.34 -9.65 -14.13
C HIS A 72 -13.64 -8.32 -13.46
N TYR A 73 -14.86 -7.84 -13.65
CA TYR A 73 -15.40 -6.60 -13.06
C TYR A 73 -14.74 -5.30 -13.54
N HIS A 74 -13.81 -5.34 -14.50
CA HIS A 74 -13.16 -4.15 -15.09
C HIS A 74 -12.51 -3.21 -14.07
N ASN A 75 -12.04 -3.73 -12.92
CA ASN A 75 -11.40 -2.92 -11.91
C ASN A 75 -10.06 -2.35 -12.43
N VAL A 76 -9.73 -1.13 -12.02
CA VAL A 76 -8.35 -0.61 -12.14
C VAL A 76 -7.48 -1.36 -11.16
N VAL A 77 -6.41 -1.99 -11.64
CA VAL A 77 -5.37 -2.63 -10.83
C VAL A 77 -4.15 -1.73 -10.81
N PHE A 78 -3.67 -1.38 -9.62
CA PHE A 78 -2.46 -0.60 -9.37
C PHE A 78 -1.38 -1.53 -8.82
N LYS A 79 -0.18 -1.55 -9.42
CA LYS A 79 0.91 -2.46 -9.04
C LYS A 79 2.02 -1.74 -8.30
N GLY A 80 2.45 -2.31 -7.19
CA GLY A 80 3.67 -1.91 -6.47
C GLY A 80 4.79 -2.91 -6.73
N ASN A 81 5.90 -2.42 -7.26
CA ASN A 81 7.03 -3.24 -7.64
C ASN A 81 8.19 -3.06 -6.65
N ASP A 82 9.01 -4.11 -6.49
CA ASP A 82 10.30 -4.01 -5.82
C ASP A 82 11.37 -3.41 -6.76
N LYS A 83 12.57 -3.17 -6.25
CA LYS A 83 13.70 -2.61 -7.01
C LYS A 83 14.15 -3.44 -8.22
N ASN A 84 13.72 -4.69 -8.32
CA ASN A 84 14.02 -5.56 -9.46
C ASN A 84 12.86 -5.58 -10.47
N GLY A 85 11.84 -4.75 -10.29
CA GLY A 85 10.66 -4.69 -11.13
C GLY A 85 9.64 -5.82 -10.90
N VAL A 86 9.83 -6.63 -9.83
CA VAL A 86 8.88 -7.71 -9.50
C VAL A 86 7.71 -7.12 -8.72
N THR A 87 6.49 -7.36 -9.19
CA THR A 87 5.29 -6.90 -8.50
C THR A 87 5.12 -7.65 -7.18
N ARG A 88 5.11 -6.91 -6.06
CA ARG A 88 4.93 -7.40 -4.69
C ARG A 88 3.59 -7.02 -4.10
N PHE A 89 3.02 -5.96 -4.60
CA PHE A 89 1.76 -5.39 -4.14
C PHE A 89 0.83 -5.12 -5.32
N ALA A 90 -0.47 -5.29 -5.11
CA ALA A 90 -1.46 -4.75 -6.01
C ALA A 90 -2.74 -4.40 -5.24
N SER A 91 -3.34 -3.27 -5.59
CA SER A 91 -4.67 -2.87 -5.12
C SER A 91 -5.63 -2.71 -6.29
N MET A 92 -6.92 -2.81 -6.00
CA MET A 92 -7.98 -2.69 -7.00
C MET A 92 -8.96 -1.59 -6.64
N ARG A 93 -9.41 -0.86 -7.66
CA ARG A 93 -10.49 0.13 -7.59
C ARG A 93 -11.56 -0.20 -8.61
N GLY A 94 -12.80 -0.35 -8.13
CA GLY A 94 -13.96 -0.52 -9.02
C GLY A 94 -14.23 0.73 -9.85
N VAL A 95 -14.53 0.52 -11.13
CA VAL A 95 -14.93 1.59 -12.05
C VAL A 95 -16.45 1.81 -12.04
N PHE A 96 -17.20 0.87 -11.47
CA PHE A 96 -18.65 0.99 -11.33
C PHE A 96 -19.01 1.22 -9.87
N ASP A 97 -19.66 2.33 -9.62
CA ASP A 97 -20.20 2.62 -8.30
C ASP A 97 -21.50 1.84 -8.08
N LYS A 98 -21.46 0.81 -7.25
CA LYS A 98 -22.64 0.09 -6.82
C LYS A 98 -23.12 0.67 -5.49
N GLN A 99 -24.23 1.39 -5.52
CA GLN A 99 -24.90 1.92 -4.31
C GLN A 99 -24.11 3.00 -3.56
N GLY A 100 -23.36 3.87 -4.27
CA GLY A 100 -22.64 4.98 -3.65
C GLY A 100 -21.40 4.57 -2.85
N LYS A 101 -20.96 3.30 -2.95
CA LYS A 101 -19.72 2.82 -2.32
C LYS A 101 -18.81 2.22 -3.38
N PRO A 102 -17.76 2.95 -3.78
CA PRO A 102 -16.80 2.44 -4.75
C PRO A 102 -16.03 1.25 -4.15
N PHE A 103 -15.95 0.16 -4.94
CA PHE A 103 -15.15 -1.01 -4.54
C PHE A 103 -13.68 -0.64 -4.42
N LYS A 104 -13.07 -1.02 -3.30
CA LYS A 104 -11.64 -0.84 -3.01
C LYS A 104 -11.17 -2.06 -2.24
N CYS A 105 -10.15 -2.74 -2.72
CA CYS A 105 -9.50 -3.81 -1.97
C CYS A 105 -8.04 -4.02 -2.43
N ASP A 106 -7.28 -4.64 -1.56
CA ASP A 106 -5.97 -5.17 -1.91
C ASP A 106 -6.10 -6.59 -2.48
N VAL A 107 -5.20 -6.95 -3.39
CA VAL A 107 -5.12 -8.31 -3.91
C VAL A 107 -4.65 -9.25 -2.82
N THR A 108 -5.31 -10.38 -2.69
CA THR A 108 -4.96 -11.39 -1.67
C THR A 108 -3.52 -11.87 -1.83
N GLY A 109 -2.80 -12.03 -0.73
CA GLY A 109 -1.40 -12.47 -0.74
C GLY A 109 -0.38 -11.36 -0.96
N ASN A 110 -0.81 -10.10 -1.08
CA ASN A 110 0.07 -8.92 -1.12
C ASN A 110 1.16 -8.96 -0.06
N ASP A 111 2.34 -8.48 -0.41
CA ASP A 111 3.33 -8.06 0.56
C ASP A 111 3.02 -6.64 1.04
N LYS A 112 2.60 -6.52 2.30
CA LYS A 112 2.21 -5.24 2.92
C LYS A 112 3.38 -4.28 3.16
N ASN A 113 4.60 -4.72 2.89
CA ASN A 113 5.78 -3.86 2.90
C ASN A 113 5.93 -3.04 1.61
N TYR A 114 5.05 -3.22 0.63
CA TYR A 114 5.06 -2.50 -0.63
C TYR A 114 3.76 -1.73 -0.83
N GLY A 115 3.84 -0.65 -1.60
CA GLY A 115 2.73 0.17 -2.05
C GLY A 115 2.81 0.42 -3.56
N PHE A 116 1.76 1.01 -4.13
CA PHE A 116 1.80 1.47 -5.52
C PHE A 116 2.90 2.53 -5.67
N ASN A 117 3.83 2.35 -6.60
CA ASN A 117 5.00 3.20 -6.73
C ASN A 117 5.36 3.55 -8.17
N VAL A 118 6.03 4.69 -8.32
CA VAL A 118 6.71 5.14 -9.54
C VAL A 118 8.16 5.44 -9.15
N VAL A 119 9.11 4.83 -9.83
CA VAL A 119 10.52 4.94 -9.50
C VAL A 119 11.28 5.67 -10.60
N ASN A 120 12.08 6.67 -10.20
CA ASN A 120 13.12 7.28 -11.00
C ASN A 120 14.45 7.18 -10.22
N GLU A 121 15.31 6.26 -10.62
CA GLU A 121 16.57 5.99 -9.94
C GLU A 121 17.53 7.19 -9.92
N ASN A 122 17.33 8.15 -10.83
CA ASN A 122 18.14 9.37 -10.88
C ASN A 122 17.65 10.47 -9.92
N SER A 123 16.48 10.28 -9.30
CA SER A 123 15.91 11.27 -8.39
C SER A 123 16.25 10.96 -6.94
N THR A 124 16.51 12.01 -6.17
CA THR A 124 16.68 11.94 -4.71
C THR A 124 15.43 12.39 -3.94
N GLU A 125 14.36 12.72 -4.65
CA GLU A 125 13.09 13.15 -4.07
C GLU A 125 12.08 12.02 -4.08
N LEU A 126 11.29 11.92 -3.01
CA LEU A 126 10.14 11.04 -2.87
C LEU A 126 8.91 11.84 -2.47
N VAL A 127 7.81 11.65 -3.19
CA VAL A 127 6.50 12.18 -2.80
C VAL A 127 5.60 11.03 -2.36
N VAL A 128 5.00 11.16 -1.18
CA VAL A 128 4.22 10.11 -0.52
C VAL A 128 2.75 10.49 -0.49
N PHE A 129 1.88 9.55 -0.85
CA PHE A 129 0.43 9.71 -0.95
C PHE A 129 -0.29 8.65 -0.13
N GLU A 130 -1.55 8.90 0.20
CA GLU A 130 -2.40 7.89 0.82
C GLU A 130 -2.88 6.87 -0.21
N ALA A 131 -3.38 7.30 -1.37
CA ALA A 131 -3.93 6.41 -2.37
C ALA A 131 -3.28 6.57 -3.76
N ALA A 132 -3.40 5.50 -4.58
CA ALA A 132 -2.83 5.44 -5.92
C ALA A 132 -3.41 6.50 -6.87
N ILE A 133 -4.70 6.84 -6.72
CA ILE A 133 -5.34 7.86 -7.56
C ILE A 133 -4.79 9.25 -7.23
N ASP A 134 -4.48 9.54 -5.96
CA ASP A 134 -3.92 10.83 -5.54
C ASP A 134 -2.52 11.01 -6.10
N LEU A 135 -1.72 9.94 -6.12
CA LEU A 135 -0.42 9.89 -6.77
C LEU A 135 -0.53 10.22 -8.27
N MET A 136 -1.48 9.61 -8.99
CA MET A 136 -1.69 9.87 -10.42
C MET A 136 -2.20 11.29 -10.67
N SER A 137 -3.12 11.77 -9.84
CA SER A 137 -3.64 13.14 -9.91
C SER A 137 -2.54 14.18 -9.67
N TYR A 138 -1.65 13.92 -8.72
CA TYR A 138 -0.50 14.78 -8.45
C TYR A 138 0.44 14.84 -9.66
N ALA A 139 0.77 13.69 -10.24
CA ALA A 139 1.63 13.63 -11.43
C ALA A 139 1.05 14.44 -12.60
N ASP A 140 -0.28 14.43 -12.76
CA ASP A 140 -0.99 15.18 -13.79
C ASP A 140 -1.03 16.68 -13.50
N ILE A 141 -1.47 17.07 -12.31
CA ILE A 141 -1.66 18.48 -11.91
C ILE A 141 -0.33 19.25 -11.93
N PHE A 142 0.73 18.63 -11.41
CA PHE A 142 2.04 19.26 -11.28
C PHE A 142 3.00 18.93 -12.43
N ALA A 143 2.59 18.09 -13.39
CA ALA A 143 3.43 17.57 -14.47
C ALA A 143 4.77 17.01 -13.94
N ASP A 144 4.72 16.42 -12.71
CA ASP A 144 5.90 15.89 -12.05
C ASP A 144 6.14 14.43 -12.49
N TYR A 145 7.07 14.26 -13.40
CA TYR A 145 7.52 12.97 -13.92
C TYR A 145 8.92 12.59 -13.40
N GLU A 146 9.55 13.48 -12.62
CA GLU A 146 10.94 13.33 -12.19
C GLU A 146 11.07 12.75 -10.78
N SER A 147 10.18 13.08 -9.85
CA SER A 147 10.27 12.58 -8.48
C SER A 147 9.83 11.12 -8.38
N ASN A 148 10.41 10.38 -7.43
CA ASN A 148 9.86 9.10 -6.99
C ASN A 148 8.50 9.32 -6.32
N LYS A 149 7.59 8.38 -6.46
CA LYS A 149 6.26 8.48 -5.86
C LYS A 149 5.85 7.15 -5.23
N LEU A 150 5.24 7.23 -4.05
CA LEU A 150 4.76 6.07 -3.32
C LEU A 150 3.37 6.35 -2.74
N ALA A 151 2.41 5.49 -3.02
CA ALA A 151 1.11 5.47 -2.34
C ALA A 151 1.08 4.33 -1.31
N LEU A 152 0.80 4.67 -0.06
CA LEU A 152 0.85 3.75 1.07
C LEU A 152 -0.30 2.73 1.08
N GLY A 153 -1.44 3.09 0.45
CA GLY A 153 -2.66 2.27 0.41
C GLY A 153 -3.47 2.29 1.70
N MET A 154 -2.79 2.39 2.82
CA MET A 154 -3.28 2.72 4.17
C MET A 154 -2.15 3.50 4.85
N LEU A 155 -2.46 4.24 5.91
CA LEU A 155 -1.44 4.97 6.69
C LEU A 155 -0.61 3.97 7.52
N ALA A 156 0.28 3.24 6.84
CA ALA A 156 1.21 2.29 7.43
C ALA A 156 2.64 2.66 7.02
N ASP A 157 3.58 2.58 7.95
CA ASP A 157 4.97 2.99 7.73
C ASP A 157 5.77 1.97 6.88
N ALA A 158 5.37 0.70 6.91
CA ALA A 158 6.13 -0.39 6.30
C ALA A 158 6.45 -0.21 4.79
N PRO A 159 5.53 0.28 3.93
CA PRO A 159 5.87 0.57 2.54
C PRO A 159 6.92 1.68 2.39
N LEU A 160 6.84 2.74 3.21
CA LEU A 160 7.81 3.83 3.19
C LEU A 160 9.19 3.37 3.65
N GLU A 161 9.27 2.64 4.76
CA GLU A 161 10.52 2.09 5.28
C GLU A 161 11.19 1.15 4.26
N THR A 162 10.41 0.32 3.59
CA THR A 162 10.90 -0.58 2.55
C THR A 162 11.41 0.19 1.35
N PHE A 163 10.67 1.20 0.88
CA PHE A 163 11.07 2.03 -0.24
C PHE A 163 12.39 2.75 0.03
N LEU A 164 12.55 3.37 1.20
CA LEU A 164 13.78 4.07 1.59
C LEU A 164 14.98 3.12 1.73
N ARG A 165 14.74 1.90 2.17
CA ARG A 165 15.80 0.87 2.24
C ARG A 165 16.23 0.40 0.86
N GLU A 166 15.29 0.28 -0.10
CA GLU A 166 15.58 -0.14 -1.47
C GLU A 166 16.22 0.98 -2.32
N TYR A 167 15.88 2.24 -2.02
CA TYR A 167 16.34 3.44 -2.73
C TYR A 167 17.07 4.41 -1.78
N PRO A 168 18.29 4.06 -1.31
CA PRO A 168 19.01 4.83 -0.31
C PRO A 168 19.50 6.21 -0.81
N GLN A 169 19.39 6.49 -2.11
CA GLN A 169 19.69 7.82 -2.68
C GLN A 169 18.64 8.87 -2.34
N ILE A 170 17.47 8.48 -1.80
CA ILE A 170 16.42 9.43 -1.41
C ILE A 170 16.89 10.24 -0.20
N THR A 171 16.90 11.57 -0.36
CA THR A 171 17.31 12.53 0.67
C THR A 171 16.22 13.53 1.03
N SER A 172 15.17 13.63 0.22
CA SER A 172 14.03 14.51 0.45
C SER A 172 12.71 13.76 0.34
N ILE A 173 11.83 13.97 1.31
CA ILE A 173 10.49 13.35 1.33
C ILE A 173 9.45 14.45 1.48
N ARG A 174 8.45 14.41 0.62
CA ARG A 174 7.27 15.27 0.68
C ARG A 174 6.03 14.41 0.92
N PHE A 175 5.28 14.71 1.97
CA PHE A 175 4.01 14.05 2.25
C PHE A 175 2.85 14.86 1.64
N CYS A 176 2.03 14.18 0.85
CA CYS A 176 0.79 14.69 0.27
C CYS A 176 -0.35 13.76 0.72
N LEU A 177 -0.62 13.76 2.02
CA LEU A 177 -1.65 12.95 2.66
C LEU A 177 -2.94 13.75 2.78
N ASP A 178 -4.06 13.06 3.02
CA ASP A 178 -5.35 13.70 3.24
C ASP A 178 -5.31 14.60 4.48
N GLY A 179 -6.02 15.73 4.45
CA GLY A 179 -6.03 16.71 5.54
C GLY A 179 -6.92 16.34 6.73
N ASP A 180 -7.37 15.10 6.82
CA ASP A 180 -8.17 14.57 7.93
C ASP A 180 -7.32 14.20 9.16
N GLU A 181 -7.95 13.75 10.26
CA GLU A 181 -7.22 13.40 11.49
C GLU A 181 -6.17 12.30 11.30
N PRO A 182 -6.42 11.20 10.54
CA PRO A 182 -5.39 10.19 10.30
C PRO A 182 -4.23 10.65 9.43
N GLY A 183 -4.44 11.65 8.54
CA GLY A 183 -3.41 12.17 7.62
C GLY A 183 -2.53 13.26 8.23
N ARG A 184 -2.80 13.69 9.46
CA ARG A 184 -2.02 14.68 10.23
C ARG A 184 -1.14 14.01 11.25
#